data_65df1c526a44a560a115d74f48d2b4b3
#
_entry.id   65df1c526a44a560a115d74f48d2b4b3
#
_cell.length_a   1.000
_cell.length_b   1.000
_cell.length_c   1.000
_cell.angle_alpha   90.00
_cell.angle_beta   90.00
_cell.angle_gamma   90.00
#
_symmetry.space_group_name_H-M   'P 1'
#
loop_
_entity.id
_entity.type
_entity.pdbx_description
1 polymer ?
#
loop_
_entity_poly.entity_id
_entity_poly.type
_entity_poly.pdbx_seq_one_letter_code
_entity_poly.pdbx_strand_id
1 'polypeptide(L)'
;MDDALFIHRIHFAFTVTYHYIFPQLTMGLAPLIVVLKTLGLRTNQPVYDDAARFWTRIFGINFVVGVVTGIPMEFQFGTNWARFSQITGGVIAQPLAMEGVFSFFLESAFLGLFLFGEKRLGRKGHWWAAFMVFVGSWLSGFFIVAADAWMQHPVAYNRLADGSFEVTSFWGVLMNPWALIQYAHTMCGALITGAFAMAALGAFYLLNNRDVEYARVFVRIGVIAGVV
;
A
#
# COMPACT_ATOMS: atom_id res chain seq x y z
N MET A 1 -36.72 -3.26 5.71
CA MET A 1 -35.46 -4.05 5.63
C MET A 1 -34.56 -3.56 4.51
N ASP A 2 -35.12 -3.10 3.41
CA ASP A 2 -34.36 -2.68 2.23
C ASP A 2 -33.52 -1.42 2.47
N ASP A 3 -34.04 -0.46 3.23
CA ASP A 3 -33.33 0.80 3.55
C ASP A 3 -32.06 0.57 4.38
N ALA A 4 -32.10 -0.32 5.38
CA ALA A 4 -30.95 -0.62 6.22
C ALA A 4 -29.84 -1.32 5.40
N LEU A 5 -30.21 -2.28 4.54
CA LEU A 5 -29.26 -2.95 3.66
C LEU A 5 -28.62 -1.97 2.66
N PHE A 6 -29.41 -1.06 2.13
CA PHE A 6 -28.91 -0.02 1.22
C PHE A 6 -27.91 0.92 1.91
N ILE A 7 -28.21 1.38 3.12
CA ILE A 7 -27.31 2.21 3.93
C ILE A 7 -25.99 1.47 4.23
N HIS A 8 -26.07 0.18 4.61
CA HIS A 8 -24.87 -0.63 4.86
C HIS A 8 -24.00 -0.79 3.61
N ARG A 9 -24.59 -0.95 2.43
CA ARG A 9 -23.87 -1.01 1.16
C ARG A 9 -23.16 0.31 0.81
N ILE A 10 -23.84 1.45 1.00
CA ILE A 10 -23.25 2.77 0.81
C ILE A 10 -22.09 2.98 1.79
N HIS A 11 -22.30 2.66 3.06
CA HIS A 11 -21.26 2.76 4.09
C HIS A 11 -20.03 1.92 3.75
N PHE A 12 -20.23 0.66 3.35
CA PHE A 12 -19.14 -0.22 2.89
C PHE A 12 -18.40 0.40 1.71
N ALA A 13 -19.12 0.77 0.65
CA ALA A 13 -18.54 1.33 -0.55
C ALA A 13 -17.73 2.61 -0.25
N PHE A 14 -18.28 3.52 0.56
CA PHE A 14 -17.58 4.72 0.97
C PHE A 14 -16.31 4.42 1.76
N THR A 15 -16.41 3.57 2.79
CA THR A 15 -15.29 3.25 3.68
C THR A 15 -14.13 2.63 2.91
N VAL A 16 -14.40 1.61 2.09
CA VAL A 16 -13.38 0.91 1.31
C VAL A 16 -12.76 1.82 0.24
N THR A 17 -13.60 2.53 -0.54
CA THR A 17 -13.12 3.40 -1.62
C THR A 17 -12.27 4.56 -1.06
N TYR A 18 -12.72 5.17 0.04
CA TYR A 18 -11.98 6.27 0.66
C TYR A 18 -10.64 5.81 1.23
N HIS A 19 -10.62 4.69 1.96
CA HIS A 19 -9.37 4.15 2.50
C HIS A 19 -8.40 3.75 1.39
N TYR A 20 -8.89 3.11 0.32
CA TYR A 20 -8.04 2.56 -0.75
C TYR A 20 -7.15 3.61 -1.44
N ILE A 21 -7.57 4.88 -1.49
CA ILE A 21 -6.81 5.96 -2.11
C ILE A 21 -5.41 6.10 -1.50
N PHE A 22 -5.29 5.96 -0.18
CA PHE A 22 -4.04 6.18 0.54
C PHE A 22 -3.04 5.03 0.37
N PRO A 23 -3.39 3.76 0.62
CA PRO A 23 -2.50 2.63 0.34
C PRO A 23 -2.04 2.59 -1.12
N GLN A 24 -2.94 2.85 -2.06
CA GLN A 24 -2.63 2.86 -3.48
C GLN A 24 -1.50 3.86 -3.81
N LEU A 25 -1.59 5.08 -3.28
CA LEU A 25 -0.55 6.09 -3.47
C LEU A 25 0.74 5.75 -2.68
N THR A 26 0.61 5.24 -1.45
CA THR A 26 1.75 4.84 -0.61
C THR A 26 2.57 3.75 -1.29
N MET A 27 1.91 2.68 -1.75
CA MET A 27 2.56 1.55 -2.43
C MET A 27 3.22 1.97 -3.74
N GLY A 28 2.64 2.96 -4.44
CA GLY A 28 3.22 3.50 -5.66
C GLY A 28 4.44 4.41 -5.41
N LEU A 29 4.39 5.25 -4.39
CA LEU A 29 5.49 6.17 -4.05
C LEU A 29 6.70 5.47 -3.45
N ALA A 30 6.52 4.42 -2.66
CA ALA A 30 7.60 3.73 -1.96
C ALA A 30 8.73 3.27 -2.90
N PRO A 31 8.49 2.50 -3.98
CA PRO A 31 9.54 2.11 -4.91
C PRO A 31 10.15 3.30 -5.65
N LEU A 32 9.38 4.34 -5.99
CA LEU A 32 9.90 5.53 -6.66
C LEU A 32 10.89 6.31 -5.77
N ILE A 33 10.63 6.37 -4.47
CA ILE A 33 11.56 6.97 -3.50
C ILE A 33 12.84 6.13 -3.39
N VAL A 34 12.74 4.80 -3.40
CA VAL A 34 13.91 3.91 -3.43
C VAL A 34 14.72 4.13 -4.70
N VAL A 35 14.07 4.31 -5.86
CA VAL A 35 14.75 4.65 -7.12
C VAL A 35 15.48 5.99 -7.01
N LEU A 36 14.83 7.04 -6.51
CA LEU A 36 15.46 8.35 -6.30
C LEU A 36 16.70 8.26 -5.41
N LYS A 37 16.58 7.55 -4.27
CA LYS A 37 17.73 7.34 -3.36
C LYS A 37 18.85 6.53 -4.01
N THR A 38 18.50 5.55 -4.82
CA THR A 38 19.48 4.75 -5.58
C THR A 38 20.23 5.61 -6.58
N LEU A 39 19.53 6.48 -7.31
CA LEU A 39 20.14 7.43 -8.23
C LEU A 39 21.04 8.42 -7.49
N GLY A 40 20.60 8.96 -6.35
CA GLY A 40 21.42 9.80 -5.49
C GLY A 40 22.73 9.13 -5.06
N LEU A 41 22.64 7.86 -4.62
CA LEU A 41 23.83 7.08 -4.22
C LEU A 41 24.79 6.78 -5.38
N ARG A 42 24.26 6.50 -6.58
CA ARG A 42 25.07 6.14 -7.75
C ARG A 42 25.70 7.33 -8.46
N THR A 43 24.95 8.44 -8.56
CA THR A 43 25.38 9.61 -9.32
C THR A 43 26.04 10.68 -8.46
N ASN A 44 25.87 10.61 -7.14
CA ASN A 44 26.25 11.66 -6.17
C ASN A 44 25.66 13.05 -6.47
N GLN A 45 24.56 13.11 -7.23
CA GLN A 45 23.87 14.37 -7.53
C GLN A 45 22.87 14.70 -6.42
N PRO A 46 22.98 15.88 -5.78
CA PRO A 46 22.12 16.28 -4.65
C PRO A 46 20.62 16.33 -5.01
N VAL A 47 20.30 16.64 -6.26
CA VAL A 47 18.92 16.76 -6.74
C VAL A 47 18.08 15.50 -6.48
N TYR A 48 18.67 14.31 -6.59
CA TYR A 48 17.97 13.06 -6.32
C TYR A 48 17.71 12.85 -4.83
N ASP A 49 18.64 13.22 -3.96
CA ASP A 49 18.46 13.14 -2.51
C ASP A 49 17.40 14.15 -2.04
N ASP A 50 17.40 15.36 -2.61
CA ASP A 50 16.40 16.39 -2.31
C ASP A 50 15.02 15.98 -2.82
N ALA A 51 14.94 15.46 -4.04
CA ALA A 51 13.72 14.89 -4.59
C ALA A 51 13.17 13.74 -3.70
N ALA A 52 14.04 12.83 -3.26
CA ALA A 52 13.67 11.75 -2.36
C ALA A 52 13.15 12.30 -1.02
N ARG A 53 13.78 13.30 -0.42
CA ARG A 53 13.31 13.96 0.82
C ARG A 53 11.93 14.59 0.66
N PHE A 54 11.70 15.25 -0.47
CA PHE A 54 10.40 15.83 -0.78
C PHE A 54 9.30 14.75 -0.80
N TRP A 55 9.50 13.68 -1.59
CA TRP A 55 8.53 12.61 -1.72
C TRP A 55 8.37 11.77 -0.44
N THR A 56 9.42 11.64 0.35
CA THR A 56 9.35 11.00 1.69
C THR A 56 8.39 11.75 2.62
N ARG A 57 8.34 13.08 2.57
CA ARG A 57 7.37 13.87 3.37
C ARG A 57 5.93 13.66 2.90
N ILE A 58 5.70 13.67 1.59
CA ILE A 58 4.38 13.37 1.01
C ILE A 58 3.94 11.96 1.38
N PHE A 59 4.84 10.98 1.23
CA PHE A 59 4.62 9.61 1.66
C PHE A 59 4.21 9.54 3.13
N GLY A 60 4.95 10.20 4.03
CA GLY A 60 4.66 10.17 5.47
C GLY A 60 3.27 10.74 5.81
N ILE A 61 2.87 11.85 5.21
CA ILE A 61 1.54 12.42 5.39
C ILE A 61 0.47 11.46 4.89
N ASN A 62 0.64 10.92 3.67
CA ASN A 62 -0.30 9.98 3.08
C ASN A 62 -0.43 8.69 3.90
N PHE A 63 0.70 8.17 4.39
CA PHE A 63 0.74 7.00 5.27
C PHE A 63 -0.07 7.21 6.56
N VAL A 64 0.14 8.34 7.24
CA VAL A 64 -0.61 8.64 8.47
C VAL A 64 -2.11 8.70 8.22
N VAL A 65 -2.55 9.33 7.12
CA VAL A 65 -3.97 9.36 6.76
C VAL A 65 -4.47 7.96 6.40
N GLY A 66 -3.67 7.15 5.73
CA GLY A 66 -3.96 5.75 5.46
C GLY A 66 -4.21 4.95 6.74
N VAL A 67 -3.34 5.07 7.74
CA VAL A 67 -3.52 4.41 9.05
C VAL A 67 -4.78 4.91 9.76
N VAL A 68 -5.01 6.23 9.81
CA VAL A 68 -6.20 6.82 10.45
C VAL A 68 -7.50 6.34 9.79
N THR A 69 -7.51 6.10 8.50
CA THR A 69 -8.69 5.59 7.77
C THR A 69 -8.80 4.06 7.82
N GLY A 70 -7.69 3.34 7.98
CA GLY A 70 -7.64 1.88 8.07
C GLY A 70 -8.11 1.36 9.42
N ILE A 71 -7.69 1.97 10.52
CA ILE A 71 -8.11 1.54 11.88
C ILE A 71 -9.64 1.44 12.04
N PRO A 72 -10.44 2.47 11.67
CA PRO A 72 -11.90 2.34 11.69
C PRO A 72 -12.42 1.21 10.79
N MET A 73 -11.76 0.93 9.67
CA MET A 73 -12.15 -0.15 8.77
C MET A 73 -11.96 -1.52 9.43
N GLU A 74 -10.87 -1.73 10.18
CA GLU A 74 -10.66 -2.95 10.96
C GLU A 74 -11.77 -3.18 11.99
N PHE A 75 -12.26 -2.13 12.64
CA PHE A 75 -13.40 -2.24 13.56
C PHE A 75 -14.70 -2.67 12.89
N GLN A 76 -14.86 -2.45 11.58
CA GLN A 76 -16.06 -2.89 10.85
C GLN A 76 -16.22 -4.41 10.85
N PHE A 77 -15.13 -5.18 10.89
CA PHE A 77 -15.17 -6.63 10.98
C PHE A 77 -15.88 -7.12 12.26
N GLY A 78 -15.77 -6.38 13.37
CA GLY A 78 -16.47 -6.69 14.62
C GLY A 78 -17.83 -6.01 14.79
N THR A 79 -18.19 -5.08 13.91
CA THR A 79 -19.41 -4.28 13.99
C THR A 79 -20.33 -4.49 12.78
N ASN A 80 -20.23 -3.65 11.77
CA ASN A 80 -21.13 -3.68 10.61
C ASN A 80 -20.94 -4.94 9.75
N TRP A 81 -19.77 -5.57 9.77
CA TRP A 81 -19.44 -6.78 9.00
C TRP A 81 -19.33 -8.03 9.89
N ALA A 82 -19.81 -7.97 11.13
CA ALA A 82 -19.67 -9.04 12.11
C ALA A 82 -20.21 -10.40 11.61
N ARG A 83 -21.35 -10.42 10.91
CA ARG A 83 -21.90 -11.66 10.35
C ARG A 83 -21.01 -12.25 9.24
N PHE A 84 -20.46 -11.42 8.39
CA PHE A 84 -19.47 -11.81 7.38
C PHE A 84 -18.25 -12.42 8.06
N SER A 85 -17.70 -11.73 9.07
CA SER A 85 -16.53 -12.18 9.83
C SER A 85 -16.77 -13.49 10.57
N GLN A 86 -17.96 -13.72 11.11
CA GLN A 86 -18.33 -15.01 11.71
C GLN A 86 -18.28 -16.16 10.72
N ILE A 87 -18.71 -15.94 9.48
CA ILE A 87 -18.76 -16.98 8.45
C ILE A 87 -17.38 -17.22 7.84
N THR A 88 -16.63 -16.16 7.51
CA THR A 88 -15.40 -16.23 6.71
C THR A 88 -14.11 -16.12 7.54
N GLY A 89 -14.22 -15.76 8.81
CA GLY A 89 -13.08 -15.45 9.67
C GLY A 89 -12.08 -16.59 9.83
N GLY A 90 -12.55 -17.85 9.80
CA GLY A 90 -11.66 -19.01 9.84
C GLY A 90 -10.67 -19.11 8.67
N VAL A 91 -10.87 -18.31 7.61
CA VAL A 91 -9.95 -18.25 6.46
C VAL A 91 -9.34 -16.85 6.34
N ILE A 92 -10.15 -15.79 6.21
CA ILE A 92 -9.63 -14.46 5.90
C ILE A 92 -8.88 -13.80 7.06
N ALA A 93 -9.14 -14.19 8.30
CA ALA A 93 -8.44 -13.64 9.45
C ALA A 93 -6.93 -13.96 9.43
N GLN A 94 -6.52 -15.05 8.80
CA GLN A 94 -5.10 -15.43 8.75
C GLN A 94 -4.27 -14.46 7.88
N PRO A 95 -4.59 -14.20 6.60
CA PRO A 95 -3.86 -13.20 5.82
C PRO A 95 -3.95 -11.80 6.44
N LEU A 96 -5.09 -11.39 7.03
CA LEU A 96 -5.21 -10.11 7.72
C LEU A 96 -4.30 -10.03 8.95
N ALA A 97 -4.20 -11.11 9.75
CA ALA A 97 -3.29 -11.17 10.89
C ALA A 97 -1.82 -11.11 10.44
N MET A 98 -1.46 -11.79 9.34
CA MET A 98 -0.11 -11.73 8.76
C MET A 98 0.23 -10.33 8.25
N GLU A 99 -0.73 -9.64 7.67
CA GLU A 99 -0.59 -8.24 7.29
C GLU A 99 -0.22 -7.39 8.51
N GLY A 100 -1.03 -7.44 9.56
CA GLY A 100 -0.83 -6.61 10.75
C GLY A 100 0.49 -6.93 11.49
N VAL A 101 0.78 -8.23 11.71
CA VAL A 101 1.93 -8.67 12.52
C VAL A 101 3.26 -8.53 11.75
N PHE A 102 3.30 -8.86 10.47
CA PHE A 102 4.57 -8.87 9.73
C PHE A 102 4.75 -7.64 8.87
N SER A 103 3.77 -7.29 8.05
CA SER A 103 3.93 -6.23 7.05
C SER A 103 3.81 -4.84 7.66
N PHE A 104 2.71 -4.58 8.34
CA PHE A 104 2.48 -3.29 9.00
C PHE A 104 3.49 -3.03 10.12
N PHE A 105 3.86 -4.06 10.89
CA PHE A 105 4.90 -3.94 11.91
C PHE A 105 6.27 -3.63 11.30
N LEU A 106 6.64 -4.32 10.20
CA LEU A 106 7.88 -4.04 9.47
C LEU A 106 7.89 -2.60 8.95
N GLU A 107 6.82 -2.19 8.28
CA GLU A 107 6.67 -0.85 7.71
C GLU A 107 6.74 0.21 8.81
N SER A 108 5.98 0.06 9.89
CA SER A 108 5.95 1.00 11.01
C SER A 108 7.28 1.10 11.75
N ALA A 109 7.98 -0.02 11.95
CA ALA A 109 9.28 -0.06 12.62
C ALA A 109 10.34 0.74 11.84
N PHE A 110 10.31 0.69 10.51
CA PHE A 110 11.24 1.43 9.67
C PHE A 110 10.76 2.83 9.31
N LEU A 111 9.48 3.14 9.45
CA LEU A 111 8.90 4.43 9.08
C LEU A 111 9.57 5.61 9.81
N GLY A 112 9.79 5.49 11.12
CA GLY A 112 10.46 6.54 11.89
C GLY A 112 11.90 6.79 11.42
N LEU A 113 12.63 5.73 11.09
CA LEU A 113 13.98 5.81 10.52
C LEU A 113 13.96 6.39 9.11
N PHE A 114 12.95 6.07 8.33
CA PHE A 114 12.75 6.57 6.98
C PHE A 114 12.38 8.06 6.97
N LEU A 115 11.52 8.52 7.89
CA LEU A 115 11.10 9.92 7.92
C LEU A 115 12.14 10.85 8.55
N PHE A 116 12.84 10.39 9.61
CA PHE A 116 13.66 11.24 10.47
C PHE A 116 15.10 10.78 10.60
N GLY A 117 15.45 9.60 10.10
CA GLY A 117 16.74 8.96 10.38
C GLY A 117 17.90 9.35 9.46
N GLU A 118 17.70 10.17 8.42
CA GLU A 118 18.71 10.42 7.39
C GLU A 118 20.06 10.88 7.94
N LYS A 119 20.04 11.84 8.86
CA LYS A 119 21.29 12.39 9.48
C LYS A 119 22.00 11.35 10.35
N ARG A 120 21.26 10.46 11.00
CA ARG A 120 21.79 9.46 11.93
C ARG A 120 22.31 8.21 11.21
N LEU A 121 21.59 7.77 10.19
CA LEU A 121 21.89 6.53 9.45
C LEU A 121 22.88 6.74 8.29
N GLY A 122 23.04 7.99 7.86
CA GLY A 122 23.76 8.32 6.63
C GLY A 122 23.02 7.82 5.38
N ARG A 123 23.56 8.13 4.19
CA ARG A 123 22.86 7.87 2.91
C ARG A 123 22.53 6.40 2.66
N LYS A 124 23.46 5.48 2.95
CA LYS A 124 23.25 4.03 2.74
C LYS A 124 22.26 3.45 3.74
N GLY A 125 22.38 3.77 5.02
CA GLY A 125 21.47 3.30 6.05
C GLY A 125 20.04 3.82 5.82
N HIS A 126 19.90 5.07 5.39
CA HIS A 126 18.61 5.65 5.06
C HIS A 126 17.99 5.06 3.77
N TRP A 127 18.82 4.64 2.80
CA TRP A 127 18.37 3.85 1.66
C TRP A 127 17.75 2.50 2.12
N TRP A 128 18.40 1.80 3.06
CA TRP A 128 17.88 0.55 3.63
C TRP A 128 16.56 0.77 4.37
N ALA A 129 16.42 1.88 5.12
CA ALA A 129 15.16 2.21 5.77
C ALA A 129 14.02 2.40 4.73
N ALA A 130 14.28 3.15 3.66
CA ALA A 130 13.34 3.33 2.56
C ALA A 130 12.97 2.00 1.88
N PHE A 131 13.97 1.12 1.66
CA PHE A 131 13.76 -0.18 1.05
C PHE A 131 12.91 -1.11 1.93
N MET A 132 13.12 -1.10 3.25
CA MET A 132 12.31 -1.90 4.19
C MET A 132 10.87 -1.40 4.27
N VAL A 133 10.65 -0.09 4.23
CA VAL A 133 9.30 0.49 4.13
C VAL A 133 8.62 0.05 2.82
N PHE A 134 9.33 0.10 1.70
CA PHE A 134 8.83 -0.40 0.42
C PHE A 134 8.44 -1.88 0.49
N VAL A 135 9.32 -2.74 1.02
CA VAL A 135 9.05 -4.18 1.16
C VAL A 135 7.85 -4.42 2.08
N GLY A 136 7.77 -3.73 3.23
CA GLY A 136 6.64 -3.84 4.16
C GLY A 136 5.31 -3.44 3.50
N SER A 137 5.30 -2.31 2.80
CA SER A 137 4.13 -1.79 2.09
C SER A 137 3.62 -2.76 1.01
N TRP A 138 4.51 -3.32 0.20
CA TRP A 138 4.13 -4.27 -0.84
C TRP A 138 3.71 -5.62 -0.28
N LEU A 139 4.34 -6.07 0.80
CA LEU A 139 3.95 -7.29 1.50
C LEU A 139 2.57 -7.14 2.16
N SER A 140 2.26 -5.96 2.73
CA SER A 140 0.92 -5.63 3.23
C SER A 140 -0.11 -5.77 2.12
N GLY A 141 0.12 -5.15 0.96
CA GLY A 141 -0.74 -5.29 -0.21
C GLY A 141 -0.94 -6.73 -0.65
N PHE A 142 0.09 -7.58 -0.55
CA PHE A 142 -0.04 -8.99 -0.89
C PHE A 142 -1.02 -9.74 0.01
N PHE A 143 -0.94 -9.57 1.32
CA PHE A 143 -1.83 -10.25 2.24
C PHE A 143 -3.29 -9.77 2.12
N ILE A 144 -3.50 -8.48 1.93
CA ILE A 144 -4.84 -7.92 1.73
C ILE A 144 -5.45 -8.43 0.42
N VAL A 145 -4.67 -8.41 -0.68
CA VAL A 145 -5.15 -8.90 -1.97
C VAL A 145 -5.39 -10.41 -1.95
N ALA A 146 -4.60 -11.18 -1.19
CA ALA A 146 -4.85 -12.61 -1.02
C ALA A 146 -6.18 -12.90 -0.31
N ALA A 147 -6.55 -12.10 0.70
CA ALA A 147 -7.85 -12.18 1.35
C ALA A 147 -9.00 -11.81 0.40
N ASP A 148 -8.84 -10.71 -0.36
CA ASP A 148 -9.83 -10.28 -1.37
C ASP A 148 -10.01 -11.32 -2.48
N ALA A 149 -8.91 -11.86 -3.01
CA ALA A 149 -8.93 -12.89 -4.03
C ALA A 149 -9.64 -14.17 -3.55
N TRP A 150 -9.44 -14.54 -2.29
CA TRP A 150 -10.17 -15.67 -1.71
C TRP A 150 -11.68 -15.43 -1.67
N MET A 151 -12.12 -14.21 -1.35
CA MET A 151 -13.56 -13.86 -1.38
C MET A 151 -14.16 -13.97 -2.78
N GLN A 152 -13.36 -13.73 -3.83
CA GLN A 152 -13.81 -13.81 -5.22
C GLN A 152 -13.64 -15.22 -5.80
N HIS A 153 -12.62 -15.94 -5.38
CA HIS A 153 -12.31 -17.31 -5.84
C HIS A 153 -11.87 -18.17 -4.64
N PRO A 154 -12.83 -18.69 -3.84
CA PRO A 154 -12.53 -19.45 -2.63
C PRO A 154 -11.82 -20.78 -2.94
N VAL A 155 -10.68 -20.99 -2.29
CA VAL A 155 -9.86 -22.22 -2.37
C VAL A 155 -9.32 -22.59 -0.99
N ALA A 156 -8.89 -23.83 -0.82
CA ALA A 156 -8.23 -24.32 0.40
C ALA A 156 -9.04 -24.09 1.68
N TYR A 157 -10.33 -24.38 1.65
CA TYR A 157 -11.24 -24.26 2.79
C TYR A 157 -12.21 -25.43 2.88
N ASN A 158 -12.72 -25.68 4.09
CA ASN A 158 -13.86 -26.54 4.36
C ASN A 158 -15.04 -25.69 4.85
N ARG A 159 -16.25 -26.10 4.52
CA ARG A 159 -17.47 -25.54 5.10
C ARG A 159 -17.90 -26.40 6.27
N LEU A 160 -18.02 -25.82 7.46
CA LEU A 160 -18.45 -26.49 8.68
C LEU A 160 -19.98 -26.65 8.74
N ALA A 161 -20.45 -27.47 9.68
CA ALA A 161 -21.87 -27.76 9.85
C ALA A 161 -22.71 -26.52 10.22
N ASP A 162 -22.13 -25.54 10.89
CA ASP A 162 -22.74 -24.25 11.25
C ASP A 162 -22.76 -23.24 10.10
N GLY A 163 -22.18 -23.61 8.94
CA GLY A 163 -22.11 -22.79 7.74
C GLY A 163 -20.88 -21.88 7.67
N SER A 164 -20.02 -21.86 8.69
CA SER A 164 -18.77 -21.13 8.69
C SER A 164 -17.70 -21.84 7.84
N PHE A 165 -16.62 -21.12 7.52
CA PHE A 165 -15.50 -21.63 6.74
C PHE A 165 -14.25 -21.78 7.61
N GLU A 166 -13.52 -22.87 7.39
CA GLU A 166 -12.25 -23.16 8.02
C GLU A 166 -11.18 -23.39 6.96
N VAL A 167 -9.99 -22.81 7.17
CA VAL A 167 -8.87 -22.98 6.26
C VAL A 167 -8.31 -24.40 6.34
N THR A 168 -8.07 -25.03 5.20
CA THR A 168 -7.41 -26.34 5.10
C THR A 168 -5.93 -26.21 4.78
N SER A 169 -5.53 -25.12 4.12
CA SER A 169 -4.13 -24.83 3.79
C SER A 169 -3.92 -23.32 3.70
N PHE A 170 -3.13 -22.77 4.61
CA PHE A 170 -2.73 -21.37 4.59
C PHE A 170 -1.99 -21.00 3.29
N TRP A 171 -1.04 -21.83 2.88
CA TRP A 171 -0.32 -21.65 1.63
C TRP A 171 -1.23 -21.76 0.40
N GLY A 172 -2.25 -22.63 0.46
CA GLY A 172 -3.24 -22.73 -0.60
C GLY A 172 -4.05 -21.45 -0.79
N VAL A 173 -4.33 -20.72 0.29
CA VAL A 173 -4.98 -19.40 0.23
C VAL A 173 -4.04 -18.36 -0.38
N LEU A 174 -2.81 -18.26 0.12
CA LEU A 174 -1.85 -17.24 -0.33
C LEU A 174 -1.38 -17.46 -1.78
N MET A 175 -1.16 -18.72 -2.19
CA MET A 175 -0.70 -19.07 -3.54
C MET A 175 -1.87 -19.33 -4.50
N ASN A 176 -3.07 -18.87 -4.16
CA ASN A 176 -4.20 -18.85 -5.08
C ASN A 176 -3.79 -18.13 -6.38
N PRO A 177 -3.89 -18.76 -7.56
CA PRO A 177 -3.55 -18.11 -8.83
C PRO A 177 -4.27 -16.78 -9.05
N TRP A 178 -5.50 -16.67 -8.53
CA TRP A 178 -6.29 -15.44 -8.57
C TRP A 178 -5.64 -14.33 -7.74
N ALA A 179 -5.11 -14.66 -6.55
CA ALA A 179 -4.38 -13.71 -5.71
C ALA A 179 -3.12 -13.18 -6.39
N LEU A 180 -2.35 -14.04 -7.05
CA LEU A 180 -1.12 -13.64 -7.73
C LEU A 180 -1.40 -12.69 -8.90
N ILE A 181 -2.44 -12.97 -9.71
CA ILE A 181 -2.84 -12.12 -10.84
C ILE A 181 -3.37 -10.78 -10.34
N GLN A 182 -4.26 -10.79 -9.35
CA GLN A 182 -4.83 -9.56 -8.77
C GLN A 182 -3.74 -8.72 -8.09
N TYR A 183 -2.81 -9.34 -7.38
CA TYR A 183 -1.68 -8.65 -6.78
C TYR A 183 -0.80 -7.97 -7.82
N ALA A 184 -0.41 -8.67 -8.87
CA ALA A 184 0.37 -8.08 -9.94
C ALA A 184 -0.37 -6.87 -10.57
N HIS A 185 -1.65 -7.02 -10.87
CA HIS A 185 -2.47 -5.93 -11.41
C HIS A 185 -2.57 -4.74 -10.45
N THR A 186 -2.83 -4.99 -9.18
CA THR A 186 -2.95 -3.95 -8.14
C THR A 186 -1.63 -3.19 -7.95
N MET A 187 -0.50 -3.90 -7.93
CA MET A 187 0.82 -3.26 -7.77
C MET A 187 1.21 -2.45 -9.00
N CYS A 188 0.89 -2.91 -10.21
CA CYS A 188 1.04 -2.09 -11.43
C CYS A 188 0.18 -0.82 -11.34
N GLY A 189 -1.08 -0.94 -10.92
CA GLY A 189 -1.97 0.21 -10.71
C GLY A 189 -1.44 1.19 -9.66
N ALA A 190 -0.87 0.68 -8.55
CA ALA A 190 -0.25 1.50 -7.52
C ALA A 190 0.98 2.25 -8.08
N LEU A 191 1.85 1.55 -8.81
CA LEU A 191 3.02 2.17 -9.42
C LEU A 191 2.62 3.28 -10.41
N ILE A 192 1.65 3.02 -11.27
CA ILE A 192 1.09 4.01 -12.20
C ILE A 192 0.53 5.21 -11.45
N THR A 193 -0.22 4.99 -10.36
CA THR A 193 -0.77 6.07 -9.53
C THR A 193 0.33 6.96 -8.94
N GLY A 194 1.35 6.36 -8.31
CA GLY A 194 2.49 7.08 -7.76
C GLY A 194 3.30 7.81 -8.84
N ALA A 195 3.51 7.16 -9.98
CA ALA A 195 4.24 7.68 -11.12
C ALA A 195 3.55 8.93 -11.72
N PHE A 196 2.26 8.85 -11.98
CA PHE A 196 1.50 9.99 -12.50
C PHE A 196 1.32 11.11 -11.47
N ALA A 197 1.17 10.80 -10.19
CA ALA A 197 1.19 11.82 -9.13
C ALA A 197 2.52 12.59 -9.13
N MET A 198 3.64 11.87 -9.25
CA MET A 198 4.97 12.46 -9.35
C MET A 198 5.13 13.30 -10.62
N ALA A 199 4.73 12.78 -11.78
CA ALA A 199 4.83 13.48 -13.06
C ALA A 199 3.93 14.73 -13.09
N ALA A 200 2.71 14.64 -12.57
CA ALA A 200 1.76 15.76 -12.52
C ALA A 200 2.29 16.92 -11.68
N LEU A 201 2.85 16.63 -10.50
CA LEU A 201 3.45 17.67 -9.68
C LEU A 201 4.69 18.29 -10.36
N GLY A 202 5.51 17.47 -11.01
CA GLY A 202 6.64 17.95 -11.79
C GLY A 202 6.21 18.86 -12.95
N ALA A 203 5.17 18.46 -13.70
CA ALA A 203 4.60 19.28 -14.77
C ALA A 203 4.04 20.61 -14.24
N PHE A 204 3.32 20.57 -13.12
CA PHE A 204 2.82 21.79 -12.47
C PHE A 204 3.94 22.75 -12.09
N TYR A 205 5.06 22.23 -11.55
CA TYR A 205 6.21 23.07 -11.21
C TYR A 205 6.91 23.66 -12.44
N LEU A 206 7.04 22.87 -13.54
CA LEU A 206 7.58 23.38 -14.81
C LEU A 206 6.74 24.50 -15.39
N LEU A 207 5.42 24.35 -15.43
CA LEU A 207 4.50 25.35 -15.96
C LEU A 207 4.53 26.65 -15.15
N ASN A 208 4.85 26.60 -13.88
CA ASN A 208 4.95 27.76 -12.99
C ASN A 208 6.40 28.26 -12.80
N ASN A 209 7.36 27.73 -13.54
CA ASN A 209 8.80 28.04 -13.40
C ASN A 209 9.32 27.93 -11.96
N ARG A 210 8.80 26.95 -11.18
CA ARG A 210 9.20 26.68 -9.80
C ARG A 210 10.10 25.46 -9.76
N ASP A 211 11.21 25.55 -9.00
CA ASP A 211 12.10 24.42 -8.73
C ASP A 211 12.36 23.52 -9.95
N VAL A 212 12.71 24.14 -11.08
CA VAL A 212 12.77 23.50 -12.41
C VAL A 212 13.64 22.23 -12.42
N GLU A 213 14.70 22.21 -11.62
CA GLU A 213 15.60 21.07 -11.52
C GLU A 213 14.87 19.83 -10.93
N TYR A 214 14.17 20.01 -9.81
CA TYR A 214 13.30 18.94 -9.23
C TYR A 214 12.17 18.53 -10.16
N ALA A 215 11.55 19.53 -10.76
CA ALA A 215 10.43 19.32 -11.66
C ALA A 215 10.79 18.40 -12.84
N ARG A 216 11.98 18.57 -13.42
CA ARG A 216 12.49 17.70 -14.49
C ARG A 216 12.72 16.26 -13.99
N VAL A 217 13.24 16.09 -12.77
CA VAL A 217 13.43 14.77 -12.15
C VAL A 217 12.09 14.09 -11.93
N PHE A 218 11.09 14.82 -11.40
CA PHE A 218 9.75 14.28 -11.14
C PHE A 218 9.07 13.83 -12.43
N VAL A 219 9.04 14.67 -13.46
CA VAL A 219 8.46 14.31 -14.76
C VAL A 219 9.18 13.11 -15.37
N ARG A 220 10.52 13.14 -15.39
CA ARG A 220 11.30 12.06 -15.99
C ARG A 220 11.04 10.71 -15.30
N ILE A 221 11.13 10.66 -13.97
CA ILE A 221 10.94 9.40 -13.23
C ILE A 221 9.49 8.96 -13.30
N GLY A 222 8.53 9.89 -13.11
CA GLY A 222 7.13 9.57 -13.16
C GLY A 222 6.69 9.06 -14.54
N VAL A 223 7.12 9.69 -15.62
CA VAL A 223 6.78 9.21 -16.99
C VAL A 223 7.42 7.84 -17.26
N ILE A 224 8.70 7.66 -16.95
CA ILE A 224 9.36 6.36 -17.19
C ILE A 224 8.65 5.25 -16.40
N ALA A 225 8.39 5.46 -15.11
CA ALA A 225 7.75 4.46 -14.26
C ALA A 225 6.26 4.22 -14.60
N GLY A 226 5.58 5.18 -15.22
CA GLY A 226 4.18 5.04 -15.62
C GLY A 226 3.97 4.36 -16.98
N VAL A 227 5.04 4.16 -17.76
CA VAL A 227 4.99 3.54 -19.10
C VAL A 227 5.58 2.11 -19.11
N VAL A 228 6.39 1.79 -18.10
CA VAL A 228 6.98 0.44 -17.92
C VAL A 228 6.06 -0.45 -17.14
#